data_79ead67bc120d4b341a8ff4ff3e6e72b
#
_entry.id   79ead67bc120d4b341a8ff4ff3e6e72b
#
_cell.length_a   1.000
_cell.length_b   1.000
_cell.length_c   1.000
_cell.angle_alpha   90.00
_cell.angle_beta   90.00
_cell.angle_gamma   90.00
#
_symmetry.space_group_name_H-M   'P 1'
#
loop_
_entity.id
_entity.type
_entity.pdbx_description
1 polymer ?
#
loop_
_entity_poly.entity_id
_entity_poly.type
_entity_poly.pdbx_seq_one_letter_code
_entity_poly.pdbx_strand_id
1 'polypeptide(L)'
;MRNNTNIVLIADSGSTKTDWLLLKGKDELSRFSTQGINPFMLTESEITTILATELPQLPASVESIHFYGAGCRGDLSAIVKSAIQSLFLTANIQVESDLLGAARSVCGNEPGIACILGTGSNSCLYDGKIIVENVSPLGYILGDEGS
;
A
#
# COMPACT_ATOMS: atom_id res chain seq x y z
N MET A 1 15.97 -26.91 -3.23
CA MET A 1 14.91 -25.89 -3.39
C MET A 1 14.64 -25.28 -2.02
N ARG A 2 14.89 -24.01 -1.82
CA ARG A 2 14.45 -23.33 -0.58
C ARG A 2 12.94 -23.21 -0.67
N ASN A 3 12.20 -23.97 0.12
CA ASN A 3 10.79 -23.71 0.34
C ASN A 3 10.69 -22.31 0.96
N ASN A 4 10.34 -21.33 0.15
CA ASN A 4 10.08 -19.97 0.64
C ASN A 4 8.76 -20.04 1.42
N THR A 5 8.87 -20.27 2.73
CA THR A 5 7.72 -20.39 3.63
C THR A 5 7.33 -19.05 4.25
N ASN A 6 7.96 -17.97 3.78
CA ASN A 6 7.75 -16.62 4.30
C ASN A 6 6.29 -16.21 4.16
N ILE A 7 5.73 -15.73 5.27
CA ILE A 7 4.38 -15.17 5.29
C ILE A 7 4.49 -13.67 5.07
N VAL A 8 3.84 -13.20 4.01
CA VAL A 8 3.87 -11.81 3.56
C VAL A 8 2.45 -11.26 3.54
N LEU A 9 2.26 -10.08 4.08
CA LEU A 9 1.01 -9.32 3.99
C LEU A 9 1.23 -8.15 3.04
N ILE A 10 0.36 -8.03 2.03
CA ILE A 10 0.38 -6.92 1.07
C ILE A 10 -0.90 -6.13 1.21
N ALA A 11 -0.80 -4.81 1.19
CA ALA A 11 -1.95 -3.91 1.24
C ALA A 11 -1.92 -2.93 0.06
N ASP A 12 -3.09 -2.71 -0.54
CA ASP A 12 -3.38 -1.63 -1.48
C ASP A 12 -4.48 -0.74 -0.88
N SER A 13 -4.13 0.49 -0.51
CA SER A 13 -4.98 1.37 0.27
C SER A 13 -5.32 2.66 -0.46
N GLY A 14 -6.60 2.80 -0.79
CA GLY A 14 -7.20 4.07 -1.16
C GLY A 14 -7.75 4.83 0.06
N SER A 15 -8.40 5.96 -0.19
CA SER A 15 -9.04 6.75 0.88
C SER A 15 -10.31 6.08 1.44
N THR A 16 -10.95 5.18 0.69
CA THR A 16 -12.22 4.55 1.08
C THR A 16 -12.03 3.13 1.59
N LYS A 17 -11.15 2.38 0.96
CA LYS A 17 -10.94 0.95 1.23
C LYS A 17 -9.47 0.59 1.16
N THR A 18 -9.05 -0.38 1.98
CA THR A 18 -7.77 -1.07 1.88
C THR A 18 -8.02 -2.53 1.57
N ASP A 19 -7.48 -3.03 0.48
CA ASP A 19 -7.48 -4.45 0.15
C ASP A 19 -6.19 -5.11 0.64
N TRP A 20 -6.34 -6.24 1.31
CA TRP A 20 -5.24 -7.00 1.92
C TRP A 20 -5.13 -8.37 1.29
N LEU A 21 -3.90 -8.81 1.08
CA LEU A 21 -3.55 -10.13 0.55
C LEU A 21 -2.50 -10.77 1.46
N LEU A 22 -2.83 -11.92 2.03
CA LEU A 22 -1.90 -12.73 2.82
C LEU A 22 -1.37 -13.87 1.96
N LEU A 23 -0.04 -13.95 1.85
CA LEU A 23 0.67 -14.95 1.05
C LEU A 23 1.58 -15.81 1.92
N LYS A 24 1.74 -17.07 1.52
CA LYS A 24 2.82 -17.94 2.00
C LYS A 24 3.63 -18.44 0.79
N GLY A 25 4.83 -17.90 0.63
CA GLY A 25 5.57 -18.08 -0.60
C GLY A 25 4.83 -17.47 -1.80
N LYS A 26 4.29 -18.31 -2.68
CA LYS A 26 3.47 -17.90 -3.84
C LYS A 26 1.98 -18.20 -3.67
N ASP A 27 1.61 -18.87 -2.60
CA ASP A 27 0.24 -19.31 -2.37
C ASP A 27 -0.56 -18.23 -1.62
N GLU A 28 -1.73 -17.89 -2.15
CA GLU A 28 -2.67 -17.01 -1.47
C GLU A 28 -3.32 -17.78 -0.31
N LEU A 29 -3.13 -17.28 0.92
CA LEU A 29 -3.77 -17.84 2.11
C LEU A 29 -5.13 -17.21 2.37
N SER A 30 -5.22 -15.90 2.27
CA SER A 30 -6.48 -15.18 2.41
C SER A 30 -6.45 -13.80 1.79
N ARG A 31 -7.64 -13.29 1.49
CA ARG A 31 -7.88 -11.93 1.02
C ARG A 31 -9.01 -11.31 1.81
N PHE A 32 -8.87 -10.08 2.23
CA PHE A 32 -9.86 -9.34 3.00
C PHE A 32 -9.71 -7.84 2.78
N SER A 33 -10.65 -7.06 3.29
CA SER A 33 -10.62 -5.60 3.16
C SER A 33 -10.93 -4.95 4.49
N THR A 34 -10.39 -3.74 4.66
CA THR A 34 -10.67 -2.84 5.78
C THR A 34 -11.04 -1.46 5.26
N GLN A 35 -11.41 -0.55 6.16
CA GLN A 35 -11.51 0.87 5.85
C GLN A 35 -10.22 1.37 5.21
N GLY A 36 -10.33 2.38 4.32
CA GLY A 36 -9.18 3.02 3.68
C GLY A 36 -8.28 3.74 4.68
N ILE A 37 -6.98 3.63 4.46
CA ILE A 37 -5.96 4.24 5.31
C ILE A 37 -5.22 5.29 4.48
N ASN A 38 -5.55 6.56 4.72
CA ASN A 38 -4.89 7.69 4.11
C ASN A 38 -4.36 8.63 5.19
N PRO A 39 -3.04 8.76 5.35
CA PRO A 39 -2.44 9.55 6.43
C PRO A 39 -2.62 11.07 6.29
N PHE A 40 -3.16 11.57 5.16
CA PHE A 40 -3.64 12.94 5.08
C PHE A 40 -4.93 13.16 5.87
N MET A 41 -5.72 12.11 6.09
CA MET A 41 -7.05 12.17 6.68
C MET A 41 -7.12 11.55 8.07
N LEU A 42 -6.18 10.67 8.40
CA LEU A 42 -6.16 9.86 9.61
C LEU A 42 -4.87 10.08 10.40
N THR A 43 -5.01 10.15 11.71
CA THR A 43 -3.90 10.13 12.66
C THR A 43 -3.37 8.71 12.86
N GLU A 44 -2.16 8.57 13.42
CA GLU A 44 -1.58 7.27 13.79
C GLU A 44 -2.51 6.46 14.70
N SER A 45 -3.13 7.10 15.70
CA SER A 45 -4.05 6.44 16.63
C SER A 45 -5.32 5.91 15.93
N GLU A 46 -5.88 6.66 14.99
CA GLU A 46 -7.04 6.22 14.21
C GLU A 46 -6.66 5.05 13.30
N ILE A 47 -5.52 5.10 12.63
CA ILE A 47 -5.00 4.00 11.82
C ILE A 47 -4.79 2.75 12.68
N THR A 48 -4.17 2.89 13.84
CA THR A 48 -3.96 1.77 14.78
C THR A 48 -5.30 1.16 15.19
N THR A 49 -6.31 1.99 15.46
CA THR A 49 -7.65 1.53 15.84
C THR A 49 -8.32 0.75 14.71
N ILE A 50 -8.28 1.26 13.48
CA ILE A 50 -8.80 0.57 12.29
C ILE A 50 -8.13 -0.81 12.15
N LEU A 51 -6.81 -0.85 12.19
CA LEU A 51 -6.05 -2.09 12.06
C LEU A 51 -6.40 -3.09 13.18
N ALA A 52 -6.48 -2.63 14.43
CA ALA A 52 -6.77 -3.49 15.59
C ALA A 52 -8.19 -4.06 15.57
N THR A 53 -9.15 -3.32 14.98
CA THR A 53 -10.57 -3.70 15.00
C THR A 53 -11.02 -4.43 13.74
N GLU A 54 -10.43 -4.13 12.60
CA GLU A 54 -10.92 -4.64 11.30
C GLU A 54 -10.03 -5.73 10.70
N LEU A 55 -8.73 -5.84 11.09
CA LEU A 55 -7.93 -6.95 10.63
C LEU A 55 -8.42 -8.27 11.25
N PRO A 56 -8.58 -9.33 10.45
CA PRO A 56 -8.88 -10.66 10.97
C PRO A 56 -7.71 -11.18 11.81
N GLN A 57 -7.93 -12.25 12.55
CA GLN A 57 -6.84 -12.93 13.24
C GLN A 57 -5.81 -13.44 12.23
N LEU A 58 -4.65 -12.82 12.19
CA LEU A 58 -3.56 -13.19 11.31
C LEU A 58 -2.54 -14.09 12.03
N PRO A 59 -1.78 -14.93 11.28
CA PRO A 59 -0.70 -15.70 11.87
C PRO A 59 0.33 -14.80 12.55
N ALA A 60 0.81 -15.18 13.73
CA ALA A 60 1.87 -14.46 14.43
C ALA A 60 3.21 -14.44 13.65
N SER A 61 3.33 -15.27 12.61
CA SER A 61 4.53 -15.45 11.79
C SER A 61 4.55 -14.58 10.52
N VAL A 62 3.80 -13.49 10.46
CA VAL A 62 3.93 -12.52 9.37
C VAL A 62 5.33 -11.90 9.45
N GLU A 63 6.16 -12.17 8.43
CA GLU A 63 7.57 -11.77 8.40
C GLU A 63 7.77 -10.41 7.74
N SER A 64 6.94 -10.09 6.73
CA SER A 64 7.02 -8.81 6.04
C SER A 64 5.64 -8.27 5.67
N ILE A 65 5.52 -6.95 5.68
CA ILE A 65 4.32 -6.22 5.30
C ILE A 65 4.71 -5.16 4.26
N HIS A 66 4.06 -5.22 3.10
CA HIS A 66 4.20 -4.23 2.04
C HIS A 66 2.89 -3.47 1.93
N PHE A 67 2.90 -2.23 2.38
CA PHE A 67 1.74 -1.34 2.34
C PHE A 67 1.94 -0.29 1.25
N TYR A 68 1.03 -0.25 0.28
CA TYR A 68 0.96 0.74 -0.77
C TYR A 68 -0.28 1.60 -0.55
N GLY A 69 -0.12 2.88 -0.25
CA GLY A 69 -1.25 3.70 0.15
C GLY A 69 -1.30 5.08 -0.47
N ALA A 70 -2.52 5.53 -0.79
CA ALA A 70 -2.80 6.90 -1.13
C ALA A 70 -2.31 7.82 -0.01
N GLY A 71 -1.59 8.89 -0.37
CA GLY A 71 -1.02 9.82 0.61
C GLY A 71 0.25 9.37 1.31
N CYS A 72 0.71 8.12 1.12
CA CYS A 72 1.94 7.61 1.72
C CYS A 72 3.18 8.18 1.01
N ARG A 73 3.70 9.29 1.52
CA ARG A 73 4.91 9.95 1.03
C ARG A 73 5.61 10.70 2.17
N GLY A 74 6.93 10.73 2.15
CA GLY A 74 7.73 11.43 3.16
C GLY A 74 7.35 11.02 4.59
N ASP A 75 7.16 12.01 5.46
CA ASP A 75 6.83 11.80 6.88
C ASP A 75 5.47 11.09 7.09
N LEU A 76 4.53 11.23 6.15
CA LEU A 76 3.23 10.57 6.24
C LEU A 76 3.34 9.05 6.14
N SER A 77 4.31 8.54 5.38
CA SER A 77 4.61 7.09 5.36
C SER A 77 5.05 6.57 6.72
N ALA A 78 5.76 7.39 7.49
CA ALA A 78 6.21 7.02 8.84
C ALA A 78 5.04 6.84 9.82
N ILE A 79 3.97 7.65 9.69
CA ILE A 79 2.75 7.53 10.50
C ILE A 79 2.10 6.16 10.29
N VAL A 80 1.91 5.76 9.03
CA VAL A 80 1.32 4.45 8.69
C VAL A 80 2.23 3.31 9.16
N LYS A 81 3.55 3.45 8.94
CA LYS A 81 4.53 2.45 9.38
C LYS A 81 4.50 2.27 10.89
N SER A 82 4.46 3.34 11.67
CA SER A 82 4.37 3.31 13.12
C SER A 82 3.10 2.60 13.61
N ALA A 83 1.96 2.94 13.02
CA ALA A 83 0.69 2.30 13.34
C ALA A 83 0.72 0.77 13.09
N ILE A 84 1.23 0.34 11.92
CA ILE A 84 1.37 -1.08 11.59
C ILE A 84 2.37 -1.75 12.54
N GLN A 85 3.50 -1.11 12.83
CA GLN A 85 4.55 -1.66 13.71
C GLN A 85 4.06 -1.90 15.14
N SER A 86 3.10 -1.11 15.62
CA SER A 86 2.52 -1.29 16.96
C SER A 86 1.78 -2.63 17.11
N LEU A 87 1.28 -3.19 16.01
CA LEU A 87 0.56 -4.47 15.98
C LEU A 87 1.44 -5.64 15.51
N PHE A 88 2.43 -5.36 14.67
CA PHE A 88 3.33 -6.36 14.09
C PHE A 88 4.79 -6.08 14.50
N LEU A 89 5.10 -6.35 15.76
CA LEU A 89 6.35 -5.93 16.40
C LEU A 89 7.62 -6.47 15.72
N THR A 90 7.55 -7.64 15.09
CA THR A 90 8.72 -8.35 14.51
C THR A 90 8.74 -8.33 12.99
N ALA A 91 7.68 -7.85 12.35
CA ALA A 91 7.59 -7.81 10.90
C ALA A 91 8.47 -6.71 10.29
N ASN A 92 9.06 -6.98 9.13
CA ASN A 92 9.69 -5.96 8.32
C ASN A 92 8.62 -5.19 7.53
N ILE A 93 8.44 -3.91 7.83
CA ILE A 93 7.37 -3.08 7.28
C ILE A 93 7.93 -2.08 6.27
N GLN A 94 7.39 -2.13 5.05
CA GLN A 94 7.62 -1.16 3.98
C GLN A 94 6.31 -0.45 3.67
N VAL A 95 6.34 0.88 3.68
CA VAL A 95 5.20 1.74 3.34
C VAL A 95 5.60 2.63 2.19
N GLU A 96 4.89 2.51 1.09
CA GLU A 96 5.14 3.19 -0.18
C GLU A 96 3.85 3.83 -0.70
N SER A 97 3.98 4.68 -1.72
CA SER A 97 2.80 5.24 -2.38
C SER A 97 2.04 4.18 -3.18
N ASP A 98 0.73 4.36 -3.29
CA ASP A 98 -0.16 3.58 -4.15
C ASP A 98 0.31 3.61 -5.62
N LEU A 99 0.84 4.74 -6.09
CA LEU A 99 1.39 4.88 -7.44
C LEU A 99 2.58 3.97 -7.70
N LEU A 100 3.48 3.80 -6.71
CA LEU A 100 4.58 2.83 -6.82
C LEU A 100 4.06 1.39 -6.80
N GLY A 101 3.03 1.10 -6.02
CA GLY A 101 2.33 -0.18 -6.02
C GLY A 101 1.76 -0.51 -7.40
N ALA A 102 1.06 0.46 -8.01
CA ALA A 102 0.54 0.33 -9.37
C ALA A 102 1.65 0.10 -10.40
N ALA A 103 2.74 0.89 -10.33
CA ALA A 103 3.87 0.75 -11.25
C ALA A 103 4.50 -0.64 -11.16
N ARG A 104 4.76 -1.16 -9.97
CA ARG A 104 5.28 -2.51 -9.73
C ARG A 104 4.34 -3.60 -10.23
N SER A 105 3.03 -3.40 -10.06
CA SER A 105 2.01 -4.36 -10.46
C SER A 105 1.90 -4.48 -12.00
N VAL A 106 2.01 -3.36 -12.73
CA VAL A 106 1.82 -3.31 -14.18
C VAL A 106 3.12 -3.54 -14.94
N CYS A 107 4.22 -2.95 -14.48
CA CYS A 107 5.50 -2.98 -15.17
C CYS A 107 6.47 -4.05 -14.62
N GLY A 108 6.23 -4.59 -13.42
CA GLY A 108 7.17 -5.51 -12.79
C GLY A 108 8.52 -4.85 -12.52
N ASN A 109 9.57 -5.38 -13.13
CA ASN A 109 10.93 -4.83 -13.05
C ASN A 109 11.37 -4.10 -14.34
N GLU A 110 10.44 -3.88 -15.28
CA GLU A 110 10.72 -3.22 -16.55
C GLU A 110 10.33 -1.74 -16.48
N PRO A 111 11.03 -0.85 -17.19
CA PRO A 111 10.61 0.53 -17.33
C PRO A 111 9.25 0.64 -18.00
N GLY A 112 8.44 1.62 -17.56
CA GLY A 112 7.11 1.82 -18.13
C GLY A 112 6.40 3.03 -17.57
N ILE A 113 5.18 3.24 -18.04
CA ILE A 113 4.26 4.26 -17.53
C ILE A 113 3.12 3.56 -16.80
N ALA A 114 2.87 3.96 -15.57
CA ALA A 114 1.75 3.49 -14.79
C ALA A 114 0.76 4.63 -14.53
N CYS A 115 -0.53 4.30 -14.59
CA CYS A 115 -1.61 5.23 -14.31
C CYS A 115 -2.57 4.63 -13.30
N ILE A 116 -3.03 5.46 -12.35
CA ILE A 116 -4.12 5.14 -11.44
C ILE A 116 -5.33 5.97 -11.84
N LEU A 117 -6.48 5.31 -11.92
CA LEU A 117 -7.79 5.94 -12.13
C LEU A 117 -8.69 5.47 -10.97
N GLY A 118 -9.08 6.40 -10.10
CA GLY A 118 -9.90 6.12 -8.92
C GLY A 118 -10.65 7.37 -8.48
N THR A 119 -10.67 7.67 -7.19
CA THR A 119 -11.19 8.94 -6.65
C THR A 119 -10.43 10.15 -7.19
N GLY A 120 -9.15 9.96 -7.55
CA GLY A 120 -8.31 10.88 -8.30
C GLY A 120 -7.58 10.13 -9.40
N SER A 121 -6.93 10.85 -10.31
CA SER A 121 -6.05 10.28 -11.32
C SER A 121 -4.60 10.65 -11.04
N ASN A 122 -3.69 9.74 -11.35
CA ASN A 122 -2.25 9.97 -11.20
C ASN A 122 -1.49 9.12 -12.21
N SER A 123 -0.34 9.60 -12.65
CA SER A 123 0.51 8.84 -13.57
C SER A 123 1.99 9.07 -13.30
N CYS A 124 2.81 8.09 -13.62
CA CYS A 124 4.25 8.18 -13.43
C CYS A 124 5.04 7.47 -14.52
N LEU A 125 6.27 7.93 -14.71
CA LEU A 125 7.32 7.21 -15.39
C LEU A 125 8.09 6.39 -14.36
N TYR A 126 8.19 5.10 -14.60
CA TYR A 126 8.85 4.11 -13.74
C TYR A 126 10.05 3.51 -14.48
N ASP A 127 11.20 3.37 -13.82
CA ASP A 127 12.43 2.84 -14.42
C ASP A 127 12.66 1.35 -14.21
N GLY A 128 11.69 0.66 -13.61
CA GLY A 128 11.80 -0.74 -13.20
C GLY A 128 12.13 -0.92 -11.71
N LYS A 129 12.38 0.18 -10.97
CA LYS A 129 12.70 0.16 -9.54
C LYS A 129 12.01 1.27 -8.76
N ILE A 130 12.07 2.50 -9.28
CA ILE A 130 11.53 3.72 -8.64
C ILE A 130 10.72 4.54 -9.65
N ILE A 131 9.90 5.43 -9.12
CA ILE A 131 9.25 6.47 -9.90
C ILE A 131 10.29 7.55 -10.20
N VAL A 132 10.56 7.80 -11.50
CA VAL A 132 11.50 8.83 -11.97
C VAL A 132 10.81 10.16 -12.19
N GLU A 133 9.57 10.13 -12.67
CA GLU A 133 8.74 11.31 -12.87
C GLU A 133 7.30 11.01 -12.49
N ASN A 134 6.63 11.99 -11.90
CA ASN A 134 5.23 11.91 -11.54
C ASN A 134 4.50 13.14 -12.06
N VAL A 135 3.44 12.93 -12.84
CA VAL A 135 2.51 13.99 -13.20
C VAL A 135 1.55 14.16 -12.03
N SER A 136 1.75 15.22 -11.24
CA SER A 136 0.91 15.49 -10.09
C SER A 136 -0.55 15.67 -10.51
N PRO A 137 -1.50 15.01 -9.81
CA PRO A 137 -2.91 15.20 -10.06
C PRO A 137 -3.30 16.66 -9.74
N LEU A 138 -4.05 17.28 -10.63
CA LEU A 138 -4.53 18.65 -10.45
C LEU A 138 -5.80 18.71 -9.59
N GLY A 139 -6.45 17.57 -9.36
CA GLY A 139 -7.77 17.48 -8.74
C GLY A 139 -8.90 17.88 -9.69
N TYR A 140 -10.10 17.36 -9.41
CA TYR A 140 -11.28 17.50 -10.28
C TYR A 140 -11.55 18.94 -10.72
N ILE A 141 -11.42 19.93 -9.83
CA ILE A 141 -11.70 21.36 -10.13
C ILE A 141 -10.69 21.96 -11.08
N LEU A 142 -9.45 21.47 -11.14
CA LEU A 142 -8.35 22.02 -11.93
C LEU A 142 -8.05 21.21 -13.20
N GLY A 143 -8.85 20.19 -13.52
CA GLY A 143 -8.72 19.44 -14.75
C GLY A 143 -8.18 18.02 -14.58
N ASP A 144 -8.46 17.37 -13.44
CA ASP A 144 -8.21 15.94 -13.25
C ASP A 144 -9.30 15.14 -13.97
N GLU A 145 -9.13 14.96 -15.26
CA GLU A 145 -10.13 14.34 -16.15
C GLU A 145 -10.27 12.81 -15.94
N GLY A 146 -9.44 12.24 -15.10
CA GLY A 146 -9.45 10.81 -14.77
C GLY A 146 -10.16 10.48 -13.45
N SER A 147 -10.70 11.46 -12.76
CA SER A 147 -11.37 11.26 -11.47
C SER A 147 -12.88 11.39 -11.57
#